data_231e72e8c88224f01dce89f4f7436240
#
_entry.id   231e72e8c88224f01dce89f4f7436240
#
_cell.length_a   1.000
_cell.length_b   1.000
_cell.length_c   1.000
_cell.angle_alpha   90.00
_cell.angle_beta   90.00
_cell.angle_gamma   90.00
#
_symmetry.space_group_name_H-M   'P 1'
#
loop_
_entity.id
_entity.type
_entity.pdbx_description
1 polymer ?
#
loop_
_entity_poly.entity_id
_entity_poly.type
_entity_poly.pdbx_seq_one_letter_code
_entity_poly.pdbx_strand_id
1 'polypeptide(L)'
;MADPTVRIVTPDMRSTDTPQTPGLLREVAVDGRHPDVRRLSGFLSTVEPGAATGAHHHGDQETILYVLSGTARFRWGDRLDEVAEAGVGSFVFIPAHIIHQEINASGDEATSWVVVRSDPDPIVVNLPELDHLAEPARRDTVPAE
;
A
#
# COMPACT_ATOMS: atom_id res chain seq x y z
N MET A 1 -16.71 -1.30 -30.82
CA MET A 1 -15.93 -0.92 -29.62
C MET A 1 -15.97 0.60 -29.47
N ALA A 2 -16.24 1.06 -28.27
CA ALA A 2 -16.17 2.50 -28.00
C ALA A 2 -14.71 2.98 -28.09
N ASP A 3 -14.52 4.21 -28.58
CA ASP A 3 -13.20 4.81 -28.60
C ASP A 3 -12.71 5.06 -27.16
N PRO A 4 -11.41 4.92 -26.91
CA PRO A 4 -10.83 5.25 -25.61
C PRO A 4 -11.10 6.72 -25.25
N THR A 5 -11.35 6.98 -23.98
CA THR A 5 -11.61 8.33 -23.50
C THR A 5 -10.95 8.58 -22.16
N VAL A 6 -10.77 9.84 -21.80
CA VAL A 6 -10.32 10.21 -20.46
C VAL A 6 -11.41 9.83 -19.46
N ARG A 7 -11.00 9.19 -18.37
CA ARG A 7 -11.89 8.78 -17.28
C ARG A 7 -11.50 9.48 -16.00
N ILE A 8 -12.49 10.05 -15.35
CA ILE A 8 -12.33 10.66 -14.02
C ILE A 8 -12.95 9.73 -13.00
N VAL A 9 -12.17 9.34 -12.01
CA VAL A 9 -12.61 8.51 -10.90
C VAL A 9 -12.60 9.37 -9.64
N THR A 10 -13.79 9.72 -9.18
CA THR A 10 -13.95 10.53 -7.96
C THR A 10 -13.80 9.65 -6.72
N PRO A 11 -13.59 10.25 -5.52
CA PRO A 11 -13.38 9.46 -4.31
C PRO A 11 -14.48 8.43 -4.01
N ASP A 12 -15.73 8.75 -4.29
CA ASP A 12 -16.87 7.85 -4.08
C ASP A 12 -16.92 6.69 -5.09
N MET A 13 -16.15 6.75 -6.15
CA MET A 13 -16.08 5.69 -7.17
C MET A 13 -14.98 4.67 -6.89
N ARG A 14 -14.14 4.88 -5.88
CA ARG A 14 -13.09 3.92 -5.53
C ARG A 14 -13.70 2.64 -4.97
N SER A 15 -13.03 1.51 -5.21
CA SER A 15 -13.52 0.17 -4.82
C SER A 15 -12.55 -0.49 -3.84
N THR A 16 -13.10 -1.10 -2.80
CA THR A 16 -12.34 -1.96 -1.88
C THR A 16 -12.33 -3.43 -2.31
N ASP A 17 -13.00 -3.75 -3.41
CA ASP A 17 -13.02 -5.11 -3.96
C ASP A 17 -11.69 -5.40 -4.70
N THR A 18 -10.66 -5.69 -3.94
CA THR A 18 -9.31 -5.95 -4.41
C THR A 18 -8.55 -6.71 -3.31
N PRO A 19 -7.45 -7.40 -3.65
CA PRO A 19 -6.61 -8.02 -2.62
C PRO A 19 -6.17 -7.00 -1.56
N GLN A 20 -6.34 -7.38 -0.30
CA GLN A 20 -5.99 -6.53 0.84
C GLN A 20 -4.83 -7.12 1.61
N THR A 21 -4.11 -6.27 2.34
CA THR A 21 -3.10 -6.67 3.31
C THR A 21 -3.60 -6.29 4.70
N PRO A 22 -3.54 -7.19 5.69
CA PRO A 22 -3.93 -6.81 7.05
C PRO A 22 -3.22 -5.55 7.53
N GLY A 23 -3.97 -4.60 8.09
CA GLY A 23 -3.47 -3.31 8.57
C GLY A 23 -3.40 -2.21 7.52
N LEU A 24 -3.66 -2.51 6.25
CA LEU A 24 -3.65 -1.55 5.16
C LEU A 24 -4.91 -1.70 4.30
N LEU A 25 -5.66 -0.62 4.16
CA LEU A 25 -6.85 -0.59 3.29
C LEU A 25 -6.47 -0.06 1.91
N ARG A 26 -6.81 -0.80 0.86
CA ARG A 26 -6.67 -0.37 -0.53
C ARG A 26 -8.02 0.00 -1.12
N GLU A 27 -8.07 1.17 -1.74
CA GLU A 27 -9.24 1.65 -2.47
C GLU A 27 -8.83 1.89 -3.92
N VAL A 28 -9.27 1.01 -4.81
CA VAL A 28 -8.86 1.04 -6.21
C VAL A 28 -9.61 2.13 -6.97
N ALA A 29 -8.87 2.95 -7.70
CA ALA A 29 -9.41 3.92 -8.64
C ALA A 29 -9.40 3.39 -10.07
N VAL A 30 -8.29 2.76 -10.47
CA VAL A 30 -8.10 2.28 -11.85
C VAL A 30 -7.40 0.92 -11.80
N ASP A 31 -7.98 -0.06 -12.46
CA ASP A 31 -7.36 -1.37 -12.66
C ASP A 31 -7.90 -2.04 -13.93
N GLY A 32 -7.53 -3.30 -14.13
CA GLY A 32 -7.87 -4.08 -15.33
C GLY A 32 -9.35 -4.38 -15.52
N ARG A 33 -10.20 -4.05 -14.55
CA ARG A 33 -11.66 -4.18 -14.72
C ARG A 33 -12.22 -3.15 -15.70
N HIS A 34 -11.47 -2.06 -15.94
CA HIS A 34 -11.84 -1.10 -16.95
C HIS A 34 -11.24 -1.51 -18.31
N PRO A 35 -12.03 -1.56 -19.39
CA PRO A 35 -11.58 -2.12 -20.69
C PRO A 35 -10.45 -1.34 -21.36
N ASP A 36 -10.27 -0.05 -21.05
CA ASP A 36 -9.19 0.76 -21.63
C ASP A 36 -7.86 0.60 -20.88
N VAL A 37 -7.87 0.02 -19.70
CA VAL A 37 -6.67 -0.14 -18.87
C VAL A 37 -5.88 -1.35 -19.36
N ARG A 38 -4.59 -1.15 -19.64
CA ARG A 38 -3.75 -2.19 -20.22
C ARG A 38 -2.52 -2.56 -19.39
N ARG A 39 -1.92 -1.60 -18.67
CA ARG A 39 -0.56 -1.79 -18.15
C ARG A 39 -0.39 -1.36 -16.71
N LEU A 40 -1.35 -0.68 -16.12
CA LEU A 40 -1.17 -0.13 -14.78
C LEU A 40 -2.43 -0.18 -13.96
N SER A 41 -2.24 -0.07 -12.67
CA SER A 41 -3.32 0.14 -11.71
C SER A 41 -2.96 1.31 -10.80
N GLY A 42 -3.99 1.98 -10.28
CA GLY A 42 -3.82 3.10 -9.37
C GLY A 42 -4.83 3.02 -8.25
N PHE A 43 -4.39 3.24 -7.03
CA PHE A 43 -5.25 3.17 -5.86
C PHE A 43 -4.73 4.03 -4.71
N LEU A 44 -5.58 4.22 -3.73
CA LEU A 44 -5.24 4.87 -2.48
C LEU A 44 -5.07 3.81 -1.40
N SER A 45 -4.00 3.92 -0.64
CA SER A 45 -3.75 3.07 0.52
C SER A 45 -3.78 3.91 1.79
N THR A 46 -4.37 3.35 2.84
CA THR A 46 -4.46 3.99 4.16
C THR A 46 -4.05 3.01 5.23
N VAL A 47 -3.15 3.44 6.11
CA VAL A 47 -2.74 2.71 7.31
C VAL A 47 -3.16 3.53 8.53
N GLU A 48 -3.98 2.95 9.38
CA GLU A 48 -4.50 3.63 10.57
C GLU A 48 -3.38 3.94 11.58
N PRO A 49 -3.60 4.88 12.50
CA PRO A 49 -2.61 5.21 13.51
C PRO A 49 -2.15 3.96 14.27
N GLY A 50 -0.84 3.81 14.41
CA GLY A 50 -0.24 2.67 15.11
C GLY A 50 -0.31 1.35 14.37
N ALA A 51 -0.96 1.29 13.20
CA ALA A 51 -1.08 0.07 12.43
C ALA A 51 0.18 -0.22 11.61
N ALA A 52 0.36 -1.50 11.30
CA ALA A 52 1.43 -1.98 10.44
C ALA A 52 0.91 -3.16 9.64
N THR A 53 1.35 -3.28 8.40
CA THR A 53 1.09 -4.48 7.62
C THR A 53 1.98 -5.62 8.10
N GLY A 54 1.65 -6.85 7.70
CA GLY A 54 2.61 -7.94 7.74
C GLY A 54 3.64 -7.81 6.60
N ALA A 55 4.54 -8.76 6.54
CA ALA A 55 5.48 -8.89 5.43
C ALA A 55 4.73 -9.34 4.17
N HIS A 56 5.05 -8.73 3.03
CA HIS A 56 4.43 -9.08 1.74
C HIS A 56 5.29 -8.62 0.57
N HIS A 57 4.95 -9.08 -0.61
CA HIS A 57 5.51 -8.57 -1.86
C HIS A 57 4.43 -8.52 -2.95
N HIS A 58 4.77 -8.01 -4.11
CA HIS A 58 3.83 -7.83 -5.21
C HIS A 58 4.27 -8.55 -6.50
N GLY A 59 4.99 -9.65 -6.34
CA GLY A 59 5.50 -10.41 -7.49
C GLY A 59 6.44 -9.57 -8.35
N ASP A 60 6.29 -9.64 -9.65
CA ASP A 60 7.13 -8.90 -10.60
C ASP A 60 6.64 -7.47 -10.86
N GLN A 61 5.65 -6.99 -10.12
CA GLN A 61 5.14 -5.63 -10.26
C GLN A 61 6.07 -4.61 -9.61
N GLU A 62 6.31 -3.53 -10.32
CA GLU A 62 6.96 -2.35 -9.77
C GLU A 62 5.91 -1.41 -9.20
N THR A 63 6.27 -0.70 -8.15
CA THR A 63 5.36 0.19 -7.43
C THR A 63 5.99 1.55 -7.20
N ILE A 64 5.24 2.60 -7.47
CA ILE A 64 5.53 3.95 -7.01
C ILE A 64 4.44 4.39 -6.06
N LEU A 65 4.84 5.03 -4.95
CA LEU A 65 3.92 5.65 -4.01
C LEU A 65 4.22 7.14 -3.89
N TYR A 66 3.17 7.90 -3.61
CA TYR A 66 3.30 9.32 -3.24
C TYR A 66 2.56 9.54 -1.92
N VAL A 67 3.27 9.98 -0.89
CA VAL A 67 2.71 10.14 0.46
C VAL A 67 1.87 11.41 0.53
N LEU A 68 0.58 11.24 0.86
CA LEU A 68 -0.40 12.33 0.96
C LEU A 68 -0.53 12.85 2.38
N SER A 69 -0.45 11.98 3.37
CA SER A 69 -0.65 12.35 4.78
C SER A 69 0.15 11.46 5.70
N GLY A 70 0.50 11.98 6.86
CA GLY A 70 1.20 11.24 7.89
C GLY A 70 2.66 10.96 7.55
N THR A 71 3.25 10.05 8.30
CA THR A 71 4.62 9.56 8.08
C THR A 71 4.58 8.05 7.96
N ALA A 72 5.06 7.55 6.83
CA ALA A 72 5.14 6.13 6.56
C ALA A 72 6.55 5.62 6.90
N ARG A 73 6.62 4.45 7.51
CA ARG A 73 7.88 3.73 7.67
C ARG A 73 7.83 2.47 6.81
N PHE A 74 8.90 2.22 6.10
CA PHE A 74 9.05 1.03 5.27
C PHE A 74 10.18 0.19 5.84
N ARG A 75 9.93 -1.11 5.95
CA ARG A 75 10.97 -2.11 6.19
C ARG A 75 11.02 -3.02 5.00
N TRP A 76 12.22 -3.43 4.59
CA TRP A 76 12.36 -4.30 3.43
C TRP A 76 13.58 -5.20 3.52
N GLY A 77 13.64 -6.13 2.57
CA GLY A 77 14.68 -7.15 2.49
C GLY A 77 14.16 -8.49 3.00
N ASP A 78 14.93 -9.55 2.77
CA ASP A 78 14.53 -10.91 3.12
C ASP A 78 14.30 -11.10 4.61
N ARG A 79 14.89 -10.25 5.43
CA ARG A 79 14.74 -10.26 6.89
C ARG A 79 14.11 -8.97 7.43
N LEU A 80 13.61 -8.11 6.58
CA LEU A 80 13.01 -6.82 6.96
C LEU A 80 13.93 -5.94 7.82
N ASP A 81 15.24 -6.02 7.61
CA ASP A 81 16.23 -5.31 8.43
C ASP A 81 16.67 -3.95 7.87
N GLU A 82 16.30 -3.64 6.62
CA GLU A 82 16.42 -2.29 6.08
C GLU A 82 15.21 -1.47 6.49
N VAL A 83 15.42 -0.18 6.82
CA VAL A 83 14.33 0.69 7.26
C VAL A 83 14.56 2.13 6.82
N ALA A 84 13.47 2.79 6.40
CA ALA A 84 13.46 4.22 6.13
C ALA A 84 12.06 4.80 6.33
N GLU A 85 11.98 6.11 6.54
CA GLU A 85 10.73 6.83 6.70
C GLU A 85 10.52 7.80 5.54
N ALA A 86 9.26 7.98 5.17
CA ALA A 86 8.83 8.90 4.12
C ALA A 86 7.71 9.81 4.65
N GLY A 87 7.92 11.10 4.60
CA GLY A 87 6.93 12.10 4.96
C GLY A 87 6.11 12.57 3.76
N VAL A 88 5.18 13.47 4.02
CA VAL A 88 4.30 14.06 3.00
C VAL A 88 5.11 14.65 1.84
N GLY A 89 4.70 14.32 0.61
CA GLY A 89 5.36 14.78 -0.61
C GLY A 89 6.48 13.88 -1.10
N SER A 90 6.83 12.83 -0.35
CA SER A 90 7.86 11.88 -0.77
C SER A 90 7.33 10.89 -1.79
N PHE A 91 8.15 10.57 -2.77
CA PHE A 91 7.96 9.40 -3.62
C PHE A 91 8.71 8.22 -3.03
N VAL A 92 8.11 7.04 -3.10
CA VAL A 92 8.74 5.78 -2.71
C VAL A 92 8.67 4.83 -3.89
N PHE A 93 9.81 4.25 -4.26
CA PHE A 93 9.85 3.22 -5.29
C PHE A 93 10.09 1.86 -4.64
N ILE A 94 9.23 0.89 -4.94
CA ILE A 94 9.38 -0.48 -4.48
C ILE A 94 9.65 -1.36 -5.69
N PRO A 95 10.87 -1.91 -5.79
CA PRO A 95 11.21 -2.83 -6.88
C PRO A 95 10.36 -4.10 -6.89
N ALA A 96 10.34 -4.78 -8.03
CA ALA A 96 9.74 -6.11 -8.14
C ALA A 96 10.35 -7.08 -7.11
N HIS A 97 9.54 -7.98 -6.60
CA HIS A 97 9.90 -9.08 -5.69
C HIS A 97 10.42 -8.67 -4.31
N ILE A 98 10.52 -7.39 -4.01
CA ILE A 98 11.01 -6.95 -2.70
C ILE A 98 9.99 -7.28 -1.60
N ILE A 99 10.43 -8.07 -0.64
CA ILE A 99 9.69 -8.32 0.59
C ILE A 99 9.75 -7.04 1.42
N HIS A 100 8.59 -6.53 1.83
CA HIS A 100 8.53 -5.28 2.56
C HIS A 100 7.34 -5.24 3.52
N GLN A 101 7.33 -4.22 4.34
CA GLN A 101 6.27 -3.93 5.31
C GLN A 101 6.04 -2.42 5.31
N GLU A 102 4.79 -2.01 5.37
CA GLU A 102 4.41 -0.61 5.56
C GLU A 102 3.90 -0.40 6.99
N ILE A 103 4.36 0.66 7.61
CA ILE A 103 4.06 0.99 9.01
C ILE A 103 3.62 2.45 9.07
N ASN A 104 2.56 2.74 9.82
CA ASN A 104 2.26 4.11 10.17
C ASN A 104 3.16 4.52 11.35
N ALA A 105 4.12 5.42 11.09
CA ALA A 105 5.06 5.89 12.10
C ALA A 105 4.43 6.91 13.07
N SER A 106 3.22 7.40 12.77
CA SER A 106 2.47 8.29 13.65
C SER A 106 1.59 7.50 14.59
N GLY A 107 1.47 7.96 15.84
CA GLY A 107 0.55 7.35 16.82
C GLY A 107 -0.84 7.96 16.82
N ASP A 108 -1.07 9.07 16.13
CA ASP A 108 -2.30 9.86 16.27
C ASP A 108 -2.99 10.20 14.94
N GLU A 109 -2.36 9.98 13.80
CA GLU A 109 -3.01 10.22 12.51
C GLU A 109 -2.80 9.06 11.55
N ALA A 110 -3.75 8.85 10.64
CA ALA A 110 -3.62 7.89 9.55
C ALA A 110 -2.53 8.36 8.59
N THR A 111 -1.82 7.43 7.97
CA THR A 111 -0.93 7.73 6.85
C THR A 111 -1.56 7.19 5.58
N SER A 112 -1.50 7.97 4.52
CA SER A 112 -2.08 7.57 3.24
C SER A 112 -1.16 7.94 2.08
N TRP A 113 -1.24 7.16 1.03
CA TRP A 113 -0.47 7.38 -0.18
C TRP A 113 -1.21 6.91 -1.42
N VAL A 114 -0.94 7.61 -2.51
CA VAL A 114 -1.32 7.14 -3.84
C VAL A 114 -0.34 6.06 -4.26
N VAL A 115 -0.84 4.98 -4.83
CA VAL A 115 -0.03 3.88 -5.35
C VAL A 115 -0.30 3.70 -6.83
N VAL A 116 0.76 3.56 -7.62
CA VAL A 116 0.68 3.17 -9.02
C VAL A 116 1.55 1.93 -9.21
N ARG A 117 0.97 0.89 -9.80
CA ARG A 117 1.68 -0.35 -10.14
C ARG A 117 1.72 -0.58 -11.63
N SER A 118 2.74 -1.31 -12.06
CA SER A 118 3.05 -1.58 -13.46
C SER A 118 2.20 -2.68 -14.10
N ASP A 119 1.10 -3.07 -13.46
CA ASP A 119 0.22 -4.14 -13.94
C ASP A 119 -1.23 -3.72 -13.70
N PRO A 120 -2.17 -4.06 -14.61
CA PRO A 120 -3.59 -3.74 -14.40
C PRO A 120 -4.23 -4.52 -13.26
N ASP A 121 -3.66 -5.68 -12.87
CA ASP A 121 -4.19 -6.53 -11.82
C ASP A 121 -3.25 -6.51 -10.62
N PRO A 122 -3.52 -5.69 -9.57
CA PRO A 122 -2.63 -5.60 -8.42
C PRO A 122 -2.49 -6.96 -7.71
N ILE A 123 -1.26 -7.36 -7.46
CA ILE A 123 -0.94 -8.60 -6.77
C ILE A 123 -0.45 -8.29 -5.37
N VAL A 124 -0.91 -9.07 -4.39
CA VAL A 124 -0.39 -9.07 -3.02
C VAL A 124 -0.13 -10.51 -2.62
N VAL A 125 1.11 -10.78 -2.22
CA VAL A 125 1.50 -12.07 -1.64
C VAL A 125 1.88 -11.82 -0.19
N ASN A 126 0.98 -12.12 0.73
CA ASN A 126 1.24 -11.99 2.16
C ASN A 126 2.11 -13.15 2.62
N LEU A 127 3.07 -12.86 3.48
CA LEU A 127 4.07 -13.82 3.97
C LEU A 127 3.99 -13.92 5.51
N PRO A 128 2.94 -14.56 6.04
CA PRO A 128 2.76 -14.62 7.51
C PRO A 128 3.89 -15.35 8.22
N GLU A 129 4.62 -16.23 7.54
CA GLU A 129 5.79 -16.91 8.10
C GLU A 129 6.94 -15.97 8.45
N LEU A 130 6.92 -14.74 7.95
CA LEU A 130 7.92 -13.71 8.24
C LEU A 130 7.43 -12.68 9.26
N ASP A 131 6.23 -12.83 9.80
CA ASP A 131 5.67 -11.83 10.72
C ASP A 131 6.50 -11.68 12.00
N HIS A 132 7.25 -12.70 12.40
CA HIS A 132 8.16 -12.61 13.54
C HIS A 132 9.33 -11.63 13.31
N LEU A 133 9.61 -11.27 12.06
CA LEU A 133 10.64 -10.27 11.69
C LEU A 133 10.03 -8.89 11.49
N ALA A 134 8.71 -8.81 11.32
CA ALA A 134 8.00 -7.58 11.06
C ALA A 134 7.88 -6.74 12.34
N GLU A 135 7.85 -5.43 12.17
CA GLU A 135 7.54 -4.52 13.27
C GLU A 135 6.06 -4.72 13.63
N PRO A 136 5.74 -5.01 14.90
CA PRO A 136 4.36 -5.20 15.31
C PRO A 136 3.59 -3.88 15.23
N ALA A 137 2.29 -3.97 14.93
CA ALA A 137 1.40 -2.84 15.08
C ALA A 137 1.50 -2.33 16.52
N ARG A 138 1.71 -1.03 16.69
CA ARG A 138 1.53 -0.42 17.99
C ARG A 138 0.04 -0.38 18.27
N ARG A 139 -0.37 -1.25 19.16
CA ARG A 139 -1.68 -1.04 19.76
C ARG A 139 -1.52 0.23 20.56
N ASP A 140 -2.20 1.29 20.15
CA ASP A 140 -2.43 2.37 21.08
C ASP A 140 -2.79 1.72 22.38
N THR A 141 -2.05 2.07 23.39
CA THR A 141 -2.36 1.69 24.72
C THR A 141 -3.79 2.12 24.99
N VAL A 142 -4.73 1.27 24.57
CA VAL A 142 -6.02 1.24 25.24
C VAL A 142 -5.62 1.19 26.71
N PRO A 143 -6.03 2.16 27.53
CA PRO A 143 -5.72 2.12 28.93
C PRO A 143 -6.09 0.75 29.39
N ALA A 144 -5.12 0.02 29.93
CA ALA A 144 -5.40 -1.24 30.57
C ALA A 144 -6.47 -0.94 31.61
N GLU A 145 -7.62 -1.40 31.34
CA GLU A 145 -8.69 -1.36 32.31
C GLU A 145 -8.39 -2.31 33.47
#